data_72c28234c9ec59b9ffd3471c9d3dc7cc
#
_entry.id   72c28234c9ec59b9ffd3471c9d3dc7cc
#
_cell.length_a   1.000
_cell.length_b   1.000
_cell.length_c   1.000
_cell.angle_alpha   90.00
_cell.angle_beta   90.00
_cell.angle_gamma   90.00
#
_symmetry.space_group_name_H-M   'P 1'
#
loop_
_entity.id
_entity.type
_entity.pdbx_description
1 polymer ?
#
loop_
_entity_poly.entity_id
_entity_poly.type
_entity_poly.pdbx_seq_one_letter_code
_entity_poly.pdbx_strand_id
1 'polypeptide(L)'
;MHRTWTCAAHRGRPRPLGLACALALVVVGSLALSAQSTGTVIRGAQVADGTGAPLRRADVRIVGDTITDVGTVTPRSDDTVINADGLIVAPGFVDIHNHSTEGLEREPAGTTQVAQGITTLAVGQDGSSPWPLAAYLDRLRKVPPAVNVVVLAGHATLREAVMGDGYRRESTGPEQVRMASMMTQAMAEGAFGLSSGLEYEVGSYASPEEVVALAREAGARGGFYISHIRDEADKSMEAIREAIAIGERARLPVHITHIKLGTVAVWGKAREAVAIIEAARARGVDVTADAYPYLAWQSTPRVLIPSKQYEDESAIRRGLDDIGGARNVQITRWPSQAQYVGQRLDAMARAEGISDIEAYRRFARESGTGMIGHAMIEDDLRVFYAQPWVMVASDGGIANNHPRGAGTFPRVLGRYVREQAWMTWPEAIRKMTAMPAARLGLRDRGRVATGLRADLVLLDPARIIDRATFENPRALPEGVRGVWVNGARVWDGAAVAATRPGRVLVPSPRTRP
;
A
#
# COMPACT_ATOMS: atom_id res chain seq x y z
N MET A 1 -16.38 -73.93 -23.83
CA MET A 1 -17.61 -74.23 -24.57
C MET A 1 -17.81 -73.13 -25.57
N HIS A 2 -17.36 -73.34 -26.78
CA HIS A 2 -18.10 -73.53 -28.04
C HIS A 2 -19.22 -72.48 -28.24
N ARG A 3 -19.35 -71.78 -29.31
CA ARG A 3 -19.11 -72.07 -30.73
C ARG A 3 -19.02 -70.79 -31.57
N THR A 4 -18.11 -70.83 -32.51
CA THR A 4 -18.01 -70.20 -33.82
C THR A 4 -19.29 -70.38 -34.67
N TRP A 5 -19.54 -69.44 -35.59
CA TRP A 5 -19.92 -69.77 -36.98
C TRP A 5 -19.66 -68.59 -37.93
N THR A 6 -18.97 -68.93 -38.98
CA THR A 6 -18.56 -68.18 -40.18
C THR A 6 -19.62 -68.30 -41.30
N CYS A 7 -19.42 -67.49 -42.31
CA CYS A 7 -19.69 -67.62 -43.77
C CYS A 7 -20.50 -66.46 -44.33
N ALA A 8 -20.27 -65.93 -45.44
CA ALA A 8 -19.40 -65.86 -46.59
C ALA A 8 -20.15 -65.15 -47.73
N ALA A 9 -19.43 -64.30 -48.39
CA ALA A 9 -19.50 -63.82 -49.77
C ALA A 9 -20.79 -63.90 -50.63
N HIS A 10 -21.08 -62.75 -51.28
CA HIS A 10 -21.17 -62.77 -52.76
C HIS A 10 -20.96 -61.40 -53.42
N ARG A 11 -20.39 -61.47 -54.60
CA ARG A 11 -19.95 -60.40 -55.51
C ARG A 11 -21.06 -59.76 -56.29
N GLY A 12 -20.92 -58.51 -56.73
CA GLY A 12 -21.67 -57.92 -57.82
C GLY A 12 -21.36 -56.44 -58.07
N ARG A 13 -20.52 -56.15 -59.01
CA ARG A 13 -20.39 -54.79 -59.65
C ARG A 13 -21.39 -54.75 -60.82
N PRO A 14 -21.97 -53.56 -61.12
CA PRO A 14 -21.51 -52.79 -62.28
C PRO A 14 -21.40 -51.28 -62.11
N ARG A 15 -20.69 -50.68 -63.04
CA ARG A 15 -20.40 -49.26 -63.31
C ARG A 15 -21.51 -48.62 -64.13
N PRO A 16 -21.38 -47.34 -64.59
CA PRO A 16 -21.43 -46.02 -63.91
C PRO A 16 -22.47 -45.09 -64.58
N LEU A 17 -22.87 -44.03 -63.92
CA LEU A 17 -23.43 -42.86 -64.62
C LEU A 17 -23.04 -41.60 -63.82
N GLY A 18 -22.35 -40.73 -64.53
CA GLY A 18 -21.91 -39.46 -63.98
C GLY A 18 -23.05 -38.46 -63.82
N LEU A 19 -23.00 -37.75 -62.72
CA LEU A 19 -23.71 -36.49 -62.57
C LEU A 19 -22.72 -35.49 -61.92
N ALA A 20 -22.26 -34.55 -62.72
CA ALA A 20 -21.44 -33.44 -62.27
C ALA A 20 -22.33 -32.47 -61.51
N CYS A 21 -22.19 -32.45 -60.17
CA CYS A 21 -22.72 -31.37 -59.33
C CYS A 21 -21.57 -30.35 -59.10
N ALA A 22 -21.67 -29.21 -59.77
CA ALA A 22 -20.84 -28.05 -59.47
C ALA A 22 -21.18 -27.50 -58.08
N LEU A 23 -20.31 -27.76 -57.08
CA LEU A 23 -20.34 -27.06 -55.78
C LEU A 23 -19.78 -25.64 -55.96
N ALA A 24 -20.68 -24.65 -56.01
CA ALA A 24 -20.30 -23.24 -55.84
C ALA A 24 -19.93 -23.04 -54.38
N LEU A 25 -18.64 -22.97 -54.04
CA LEU A 25 -18.14 -22.49 -52.76
C LEU A 25 -18.43 -20.97 -52.63
N VAL A 26 -19.54 -20.67 -51.93
CA VAL A 26 -19.75 -19.31 -51.43
C VAL A 26 -18.82 -19.14 -50.23
N VAL A 27 -17.65 -18.53 -50.41
CA VAL A 27 -16.81 -18.03 -49.35
C VAL A 27 -17.51 -16.82 -48.74
N VAL A 28 -18.35 -17.05 -47.73
CA VAL A 28 -18.83 -15.99 -46.86
C VAL A 28 -17.65 -15.58 -45.98
N GLY A 29 -16.92 -14.59 -46.45
CA GLY A 29 -15.93 -13.88 -45.64
C GLY A 29 -16.65 -13.24 -44.46
N SER A 30 -16.63 -13.91 -43.30
CA SER A 30 -17.02 -13.31 -42.03
C SER A 30 -16.01 -12.15 -41.76
N LEU A 31 -16.35 -10.95 -42.23
CA LEU A 31 -15.80 -9.72 -41.68
C LEU A 31 -16.25 -9.68 -40.22
N ALA A 32 -15.41 -10.22 -39.34
CA ALA A 32 -15.51 -9.91 -37.91
C ALA A 32 -15.29 -8.40 -37.82
N LEU A 33 -16.39 -7.63 -37.81
CA LEU A 33 -16.36 -6.28 -37.27
C LEU A 33 -15.88 -6.42 -35.84
N SER A 34 -14.60 -6.22 -35.61
CA SER A 34 -14.09 -5.92 -34.26
C SER A 34 -14.88 -4.71 -33.79
N ALA A 35 -15.84 -4.90 -32.92
CA ALA A 35 -16.46 -3.80 -32.20
C ALA A 35 -15.30 -3.01 -31.57
N GLN A 36 -14.95 -1.89 -32.19
CA GLN A 36 -13.89 -1.04 -31.69
C GLN A 36 -14.39 -0.51 -30.37
N SER A 37 -13.78 -0.98 -29.27
CA SER A 37 -14.15 -0.52 -27.94
C SER A 37 -13.95 1.00 -27.87
N THR A 38 -15.00 1.73 -27.47
CA THR A 38 -14.97 3.17 -27.17
C THR A 38 -13.78 3.48 -26.28
N GLY A 39 -12.95 4.45 -26.70
CA GLY A 39 -11.77 4.90 -25.97
C GLY A 39 -12.04 6.15 -25.15
N THR A 40 -11.14 6.45 -24.24
CA THR A 40 -11.03 7.77 -23.57
C THR A 40 -9.72 8.41 -23.99
N VAL A 41 -9.75 9.65 -24.47
CA VAL A 41 -8.56 10.45 -24.81
C VAL A 41 -8.44 11.60 -23.82
N ILE A 42 -7.41 11.58 -22.98
CA ILE A 42 -7.01 12.70 -22.12
C ILE A 42 -6.08 13.58 -22.98
N ARG A 43 -6.57 14.76 -23.37
CA ARG A 43 -5.94 15.58 -24.42
C ARG A 43 -5.23 16.79 -23.85
N GLY A 44 -4.01 17.06 -24.31
CA GLY A 44 -3.27 18.30 -24.05
C GLY A 44 -2.60 18.38 -22.69
N ALA A 45 -2.56 17.28 -21.91
CA ALA A 45 -1.99 17.26 -20.58
C ALA A 45 -0.45 17.39 -20.59
N GLN A 46 0.10 17.86 -19.46
CA GLN A 46 1.50 17.59 -19.12
C GLN A 46 1.61 16.16 -18.56
N VAL A 47 2.31 15.28 -19.24
CA VAL A 47 2.48 13.88 -18.83
C VAL A 47 3.68 13.77 -17.90
N ALA A 48 3.43 13.35 -16.65
CA ALA A 48 4.44 12.84 -15.71
C ALA A 48 4.44 11.32 -15.85
N ASP A 49 5.40 10.74 -16.53
CA ASP A 49 5.36 9.31 -16.91
C ASP A 49 5.67 8.34 -15.77
N GLY A 50 6.03 8.84 -14.58
CA GLY A 50 6.38 8.06 -13.39
C GLY A 50 7.86 7.66 -13.30
N THR A 51 8.68 7.92 -14.35
CA THR A 51 10.11 7.56 -14.34
C THR A 51 11.00 8.58 -13.63
N GLY A 52 10.50 9.79 -13.41
CA GLY A 52 11.27 10.94 -12.95
C GLY A 52 11.78 11.82 -14.10
N ALA A 53 11.47 11.45 -15.35
CA ALA A 53 11.77 12.29 -16.51
C ALA A 53 10.96 13.61 -16.48
N PRO A 54 11.45 14.69 -17.12
CA PRO A 54 10.73 15.96 -17.20
C PRO A 54 9.32 15.81 -17.78
N LEU A 55 8.39 16.64 -17.31
CA LEU A 55 7.03 16.70 -17.84
C LEU A 55 7.08 17.02 -19.35
N ARG A 56 6.22 16.35 -20.12
CA ARG A 56 6.07 16.62 -21.54
C ARG A 56 4.61 16.74 -21.94
N ARG A 57 4.27 17.66 -22.84
CA ARG A 57 2.91 17.75 -23.35
C ARG A 57 2.61 16.55 -24.25
N ALA A 58 1.53 15.82 -23.95
CA ALA A 58 1.07 14.71 -24.78
C ALA A 58 -0.41 14.39 -24.45
N ASP A 59 -1.04 13.65 -25.38
CA ASP A 59 -2.33 13.02 -25.17
C ASP A 59 -2.12 11.58 -24.65
N VAL A 60 -3.09 11.06 -23.91
CA VAL A 60 -3.11 9.67 -23.45
C VAL A 60 -4.43 9.04 -23.86
N ARG A 61 -4.39 7.94 -24.64
CA ARG A 61 -5.58 7.19 -25.01
C ARG A 61 -5.68 5.90 -24.20
N ILE A 62 -6.87 5.67 -23.67
CA ILE A 62 -7.25 4.47 -22.91
C ILE A 62 -8.27 3.69 -23.73
N VAL A 63 -8.06 2.39 -23.90
CA VAL A 63 -9.04 1.46 -24.48
C VAL A 63 -9.15 0.24 -23.57
N GLY A 64 -10.34 -0.05 -23.11
CA GLY A 64 -10.52 -1.08 -22.09
C GLY A 64 -9.72 -0.76 -20.81
N ASP A 65 -8.86 -1.65 -20.38
CA ASP A 65 -8.02 -1.47 -19.18
C ASP A 65 -6.57 -1.05 -19.50
N THR A 66 -6.28 -0.65 -20.74
CA THR A 66 -4.90 -0.47 -21.22
C THR A 66 -4.70 0.92 -21.81
N ILE A 67 -3.52 1.50 -21.58
CA ILE A 67 -3.03 2.69 -22.29
C ILE A 67 -2.60 2.27 -23.67
N THR A 68 -3.30 2.70 -24.72
CA THR A 68 -2.99 2.31 -26.10
C THR A 68 -2.04 3.27 -26.79
N ASP A 69 -2.11 4.57 -26.45
CA ASP A 69 -1.32 5.60 -27.10
C ASP A 69 -0.88 6.67 -26.10
N VAL A 70 0.35 7.17 -26.27
CA VAL A 70 0.91 8.30 -25.54
C VAL A 70 1.70 9.18 -26.50
N GLY A 71 1.18 10.36 -26.82
CA GLY A 71 1.80 11.25 -27.80
C GLY A 71 0.79 12.21 -28.43
N THR A 72 0.86 12.44 -29.73
CA THR A 72 -0.20 13.12 -30.47
C THR A 72 -1.25 12.09 -30.86
N VAL A 73 -2.46 12.22 -30.34
CA VAL A 73 -3.56 11.27 -30.58
C VAL A 73 -4.67 11.96 -31.36
N THR A 74 -5.05 11.39 -32.50
CA THR A 74 -6.27 11.78 -33.21
C THR A 74 -7.44 11.01 -32.61
N PRO A 75 -8.39 11.67 -31.92
CA PRO A 75 -9.55 10.99 -31.36
C PRO A 75 -10.40 10.35 -32.49
N ARG A 76 -10.96 9.18 -32.22
CA ARG A 76 -11.96 8.53 -33.05
C ARG A 76 -13.34 9.14 -32.79
N SER A 77 -14.28 8.92 -33.68
CA SER A 77 -15.64 9.49 -33.55
C SER A 77 -16.40 8.99 -32.31
N ASP A 78 -16.02 7.83 -31.79
CA ASP A 78 -16.61 7.17 -30.62
C ASP A 78 -15.79 7.36 -29.34
N ASP A 79 -14.64 8.06 -29.39
CA ASP A 79 -13.85 8.34 -28.19
C ASP A 79 -14.47 9.43 -27.31
N THR A 80 -14.45 9.21 -26.00
CA THR A 80 -14.69 10.28 -25.03
C THR A 80 -13.45 11.13 -24.89
N VAL A 81 -13.51 12.41 -25.26
CA VAL A 81 -12.39 13.35 -25.16
C VAL A 81 -12.50 14.18 -23.88
N ILE A 82 -11.44 14.17 -23.07
CA ILE A 82 -11.30 14.96 -21.86
C ILE A 82 -10.22 16.02 -22.11
N ASN A 83 -10.61 17.30 -22.14
CA ASN A 83 -9.64 18.39 -22.20
C ASN A 83 -8.86 18.48 -20.89
N ALA A 84 -7.53 18.39 -20.97
CA ALA A 84 -6.61 18.43 -19.86
C ALA A 84 -5.52 19.52 -20.01
N ASP A 85 -5.80 20.57 -20.79
CA ASP A 85 -4.91 21.72 -20.90
C ASP A 85 -4.65 22.34 -19.52
N GLY A 86 -3.37 22.54 -19.18
CA GLY A 86 -2.93 23.06 -17.89
C GLY A 86 -2.95 22.04 -16.76
N LEU A 87 -3.37 20.79 -16.99
CA LEU A 87 -3.38 19.72 -16.02
C LEU A 87 -2.19 18.78 -16.20
N ILE A 88 -1.91 17.99 -15.15
CA ILE A 88 -0.90 16.92 -15.20
C ILE A 88 -1.65 15.58 -15.22
N VAL A 89 -1.35 14.71 -16.19
CA VAL A 89 -1.68 13.30 -16.13
C VAL A 89 -0.48 12.50 -15.64
N ALA A 90 -0.70 11.65 -14.65
CA ALA A 90 0.32 10.81 -14.04
C ALA A 90 -0.21 9.37 -13.88
N PRO A 91 0.68 8.37 -13.62
CA PRO A 91 0.21 7.07 -13.17
C PRO A 91 -0.59 7.22 -11.88
N GLY A 92 -1.60 6.40 -11.70
CA GLY A 92 -2.32 6.31 -10.42
C GLY A 92 -1.36 5.95 -9.28
N PHE A 93 -1.57 6.56 -8.12
CA PHE A 93 -0.66 6.39 -6.99
C PHE A 93 -0.76 4.98 -6.42
N VAL A 94 0.39 4.47 -5.99
CA VAL A 94 0.56 3.18 -5.33
C VAL A 94 0.95 3.44 -3.88
N ASP A 95 0.01 3.21 -2.97
CA ASP A 95 0.25 3.35 -1.55
C ASP A 95 0.81 2.04 -0.99
N ILE A 96 2.12 2.02 -0.78
CA ILE A 96 2.85 0.82 -0.35
C ILE A 96 2.62 0.48 1.12
N HIS A 97 2.09 1.42 1.91
CA HIS A 97 1.82 1.25 3.33
C HIS A 97 0.43 1.77 3.69
N ASN A 98 -0.54 0.87 3.79
CA ASN A 98 -1.94 1.23 4.04
C ASN A 98 -2.65 0.24 4.97
N HIS A 99 -3.45 0.77 5.90
CA HIS A 99 -4.19 0.02 6.92
C HIS A 99 -5.67 -0.21 6.57
N SER A 100 -6.03 -0.27 5.29
CA SER A 100 -7.41 -0.44 4.83
C SER A 100 -7.89 -1.90 4.81
N THR A 101 -7.21 -2.84 5.42
CA THR A 101 -7.56 -4.28 5.37
C THR A 101 -9.05 -4.52 5.63
N GLU A 102 -9.57 -4.07 6.78
CA GLU A 102 -10.99 -4.17 7.11
C GLU A 102 -11.84 -3.10 6.42
N GLY A 103 -11.25 -1.92 6.18
CA GLY A 103 -11.92 -0.80 5.54
C GLY A 103 -12.41 -1.14 4.14
N LEU A 104 -11.65 -1.91 3.36
CA LEU A 104 -12.00 -2.34 2.01
C LEU A 104 -13.25 -3.22 1.97
N GLU A 105 -13.49 -4.04 2.99
CA GLU A 105 -14.71 -4.87 3.08
C GLU A 105 -15.93 -4.05 3.50
N ARG A 106 -15.76 -3.04 4.36
CA ARG A 106 -16.84 -2.19 4.88
C ARG A 106 -17.22 -1.07 3.90
N GLU A 107 -16.22 -0.48 3.25
CA GLU A 107 -16.37 0.64 2.31
C GLU A 107 -15.56 0.38 1.03
N PRO A 108 -16.00 -0.55 0.16
CA PRO A 108 -15.26 -0.91 -1.06
C PRO A 108 -15.12 0.24 -2.07
N ALA A 109 -15.87 1.33 -1.89
CA ALA A 109 -15.69 2.57 -2.64
C ALA A 109 -14.34 3.24 -2.35
N GLY A 110 -13.81 3.10 -1.14
CA GLY A 110 -12.55 3.67 -0.74
C GLY A 110 -12.43 5.16 -1.01
N THR A 111 -13.49 5.92 -0.72
CA THR A 111 -13.64 7.32 -1.15
C THR A 111 -12.43 8.18 -0.81
N THR A 112 -11.93 8.10 0.43
CA THR A 112 -10.76 8.88 0.87
C THR A 112 -9.47 8.48 0.17
N GLN A 113 -9.37 7.24 -0.31
CA GLN A 113 -8.20 6.74 -1.04
C GLN A 113 -8.25 7.20 -2.50
N VAL A 114 -9.37 6.94 -3.16
CA VAL A 114 -9.58 7.31 -4.58
C VAL A 114 -9.48 8.82 -4.77
N ALA A 115 -10.08 9.63 -3.88
CA ALA A 115 -10.02 11.10 -3.96
C ALA A 115 -8.59 11.66 -3.87
N GLN A 116 -7.63 10.94 -3.29
CA GLN A 116 -6.21 11.31 -3.29
C GLN A 116 -5.47 10.95 -4.59
N GLY A 117 -6.08 10.18 -5.49
CA GLY A 117 -5.43 9.66 -6.71
C GLY A 117 -4.84 8.26 -6.54
N ILE A 118 -5.10 7.58 -5.42
CA ILE A 118 -4.62 6.23 -5.17
C ILE A 118 -5.40 5.23 -6.02
N THR A 119 -4.68 4.35 -6.71
CA THR A 119 -5.24 3.29 -7.56
C THR A 119 -4.85 1.89 -7.10
N THR A 120 -3.85 1.80 -6.22
CA THR A 120 -3.37 0.52 -5.67
C THR A 120 -2.99 0.69 -4.21
N LEU A 121 -3.48 -0.21 -3.34
CA LEU A 121 -3.16 -0.27 -1.91
C LEU A 121 -2.39 -1.54 -1.59
N ALA A 122 -1.31 -1.43 -0.81
CA ALA A 122 -0.67 -2.56 -0.16
C ALA A 122 -1.11 -2.63 1.31
N VAL A 123 -1.85 -3.68 1.66
CA VAL A 123 -2.41 -3.92 2.99
C VAL A 123 -1.78 -5.13 3.67
N GLY A 124 -2.12 -5.39 4.92
CA GLY A 124 -1.45 -6.43 5.72
C GLY A 124 -0.15 -5.93 6.33
N GLN A 125 -0.15 -4.68 6.81
CA GLN A 125 1.01 -3.96 7.31
C GLN A 125 1.29 -4.24 8.78
N ASP A 126 2.50 -3.87 9.22
CA ASP A 126 2.94 -3.82 10.62
C ASP A 126 2.72 -5.15 11.37
N GLY A 127 2.90 -6.25 10.65
CA GLY A 127 2.77 -7.59 11.20
C GLY A 127 1.32 -8.09 11.31
N SER A 128 0.32 -7.31 10.93
CA SER A 128 -1.09 -7.70 11.01
C SER A 128 -1.69 -7.94 9.62
N SER A 129 -2.20 -9.13 9.37
CA SER A 129 -2.86 -9.48 8.12
C SER A 129 -4.06 -10.42 8.35
N PRO A 130 -5.02 -10.51 7.42
CA PRO A 130 -6.02 -11.57 7.47
C PRO A 130 -5.37 -12.96 7.38
N TRP A 131 -5.97 -13.92 8.08
CA TRP A 131 -5.57 -15.32 8.02
C TRP A 131 -6.81 -16.26 8.07
N PRO A 132 -6.95 -17.30 7.21
CA PRO A 132 -6.12 -17.58 6.02
C PRO A 132 -6.26 -16.48 4.95
N LEU A 133 -5.15 -16.22 4.24
CA LEU A 133 -5.09 -15.13 3.26
C LEU A 133 -6.05 -15.37 2.08
N ALA A 134 -6.11 -16.59 1.56
CA ALA A 134 -6.98 -16.96 0.44
C ALA A 134 -8.44 -16.57 0.69
N ALA A 135 -8.95 -16.81 1.90
CA ALA A 135 -10.34 -16.48 2.24
C ALA A 135 -10.61 -14.96 2.16
N TYR A 136 -9.67 -14.13 2.58
CA TYR A 136 -9.77 -12.68 2.45
C TYR A 136 -9.74 -12.24 0.99
N LEU A 137 -8.80 -12.77 0.21
CA LEU A 137 -8.69 -12.45 -1.21
C LEU A 137 -9.95 -12.84 -1.98
N ASP A 138 -10.59 -13.96 -1.63
CA ASP A 138 -11.82 -14.40 -2.26
C ASP A 138 -13.01 -13.49 -1.91
N ARG A 139 -13.06 -12.94 -0.70
CA ARG A 139 -14.08 -11.94 -0.35
C ARG A 139 -13.91 -10.66 -1.19
N LEU A 140 -12.67 -10.18 -1.33
CA LEU A 140 -12.38 -9.02 -2.19
C LEU A 140 -12.67 -9.27 -3.68
N ARG A 141 -12.50 -10.52 -4.18
CA ARG A 141 -12.87 -10.88 -5.56
C ARG A 141 -14.38 -10.92 -5.76
N LYS A 142 -15.14 -11.33 -4.74
CA LYS A 142 -16.61 -11.36 -4.78
C LYS A 142 -17.23 -9.97 -4.70
N VAL A 143 -16.62 -9.08 -3.91
CA VAL A 143 -17.04 -7.69 -3.78
C VAL A 143 -15.81 -6.80 -4.07
N PRO A 144 -15.51 -6.54 -5.35
CA PRO A 144 -14.32 -5.79 -5.72
C PRO A 144 -14.33 -4.37 -5.14
N PRO A 145 -13.19 -3.88 -4.66
CA PRO A 145 -13.04 -2.46 -4.29
C PRO A 145 -12.87 -1.58 -5.54
N ALA A 146 -12.92 -0.26 -5.35
CA ALA A 146 -12.64 0.69 -6.42
C ALA A 146 -11.15 0.70 -6.82
N VAL A 147 -10.24 0.31 -5.93
CA VAL A 147 -8.78 0.31 -6.10
C VAL A 147 -8.22 -1.11 -6.17
N ASN A 148 -7.06 -1.28 -6.79
CA ASN A 148 -6.33 -2.55 -6.76
C ASN A 148 -5.76 -2.82 -5.36
N VAL A 149 -5.62 -4.09 -5.01
CA VAL A 149 -5.15 -4.53 -3.70
C VAL A 149 -3.99 -5.51 -3.82
N VAL A 150 -2.92 -5.22 -3.11
CA VAL A 150 -1.77 -6.08 -2.83
C VAL A 150 -1.82 -6.45 -1.35
N VAL A 151 -1.53 -7.69 -0.98
CA VAL A 151 -1.57 -8.12 0.42
C VAL A 151 -0.23 -8.70 0.86
N LEU A 152 0.17 -8.38 2.09
CA LEU A 152 1.34 -8.91 2.77
C LEU A 152 0.93 -9.92 3.84
N ALA A 153 1.80 -10.86 4.17
CA ALA A 153 1.63 -11.76 5.29
C ALA A 153 2.19 -11.12 6.56
N GLY A 154 1.35 -11.02 7.59
CA GLY A 154 1.71 -10.38 8.86
C GLY A 154 2.41 -11.34 9.81
N HIS A 155 3.61 -11.01 10.25
CA HIS A 155 4.40 -11.77 11.23
C HIS A 155 3.63 -12.02 12.54
N ALA A 156 3.04 -10.97 13.14
CA ALA A 156 2.28 -11.08 14.39
C ALA A 156 1.06 -12.00 14.22
N THR A 157 0.36 -11.93 13.08
CA THR A 157 -0.75 -12.83 12.77
C THR A 157 -0.32 -14.29 12.73
N LEU A 158 0.82 -14.60 12.08
CA LEU A 158 1.34 -15.97 12.04
C LEU A 158 1.78 -16.44 13.42
N ARG A 159 2.38 -15.54 14.21
CA ARG A 159 2.83 -15.81 15.56
C ARG A 159 1.66 -16.12 16.51
N GLU A 160 0.60 -15.30 16.51
CA GLU A 160 -0.61 -15.54 17.27
C GLU A 160 -1.32 -16.84 16.86
N ALA A 161 -1.41 -17.13 15.59
CA ALA A 161 -2.02 -18.36 15.10
C ALA A 161 -1.30 -19.63 15.54
N VAL A 162 0.03 -19.56 15.80
CA VAL A 162 0.84 -20.70 16.25
C VAL A 162 0.92 -20.78 17.77
N MET A 163 1.06 -19.65 18.47
CA MET A 163 1.38 -19.59 19.88
C MET A 163 0.18 -19.27 20.78
N GLY A 164 -0.93 -18.74 20.19
CA GLY A 164 -2.09 -18.28 20.97
C GLY A 164 -1.67 -17.26 22.04
N ASP A 165 -2.22 -17.37 23.23
CA ASP A 165 -1.91 -16.50 24.37
C ASP A 165 -0.45 -16.62 24.86
N GLY A 166 0.29 -17.65 24.41
CA GLY A 166 1.69 -17.89 24.74
C GLY A 166 2.70 -17.01 23.98
N TYR A 167 2.27 -16.03 23.23
CA TYR A 167 3.16 -15.19 22.41
C TYR A 167 4.11 -14.28 23.21
N ARG A 168 3.92 -14.11 24.53
CA ARG A 168 4.74 -13.22 25.38
C ARG A 168 6.10 -13.80 25.78
N ARG A 169 6.68 -14.61 24.94
CA ARG A 169 8.02 -15.21 25.07
C ARG A 169 8.61 -15.43 23.68
N GLU A 170 9.88 -15.73 23.60
CA GLU A 170 10.47 -16.21 22.34
C GLU A 170 9.82 -17.53 21.90
N SER A 171 9.71 -17.74 20.60
CA SER A 171 9.20 -18.96 20.00
C SER A 171 10.21 -20.09 20.09
N THR A 172 9.71 -21.30 20.28
CA THR A 172 10.51 -22.53 20.19
C THR A 172 10.80 -22.91 18.72
N GLY A 173 11.80 -23.76 18.49
CA GLY A 173 12.10 -24.27 17.16
C GLY A 173 10.90 -24.88 16.43
N PRO A 174 10.09 -25.77 17.04
CA PRO A 174 8.86 -26.28 16.42
C PRO A 174 7.82 -25.21 16.07
N GLU A 175 7.69 -24.16 16.90
CA GLU A 175 6.80 -23.02 16.61
C GLU A 175 7.30 -22.22 15.40
N GLN A 176 8.60 -21.96 15.30
CA GLN A 176 9.21 -21.31 14.14
C GLN A 176 9.00 -22.09 12.85
N VAL A 177 9.16 -23.42 12.89
CA VAL A 177 8.87 -24.29 11.73
C VAL A 177 7.40 -24.18 11.29
N ARG A 178 6.46 -24.14 12.24
CA ARG A 178 5.03 -23.96 11.91
C ARG A 178 4.76 -22.57 11.29
N MET A 179 5.31 -21.50 11.86
CA MET A 179 5.19 -20.15 11.30
C MET A 179 5.80 -20.07 9.89
N ALA A 180 6.97 -20.66 9.67
CA ALA A 180 7.61 -20.73 8.36
C ALA A 180 6.76 -21.49 7.32
N SER A 181 6.11 -22.58 7.72
CA SER A 181 5.16 -23.29 6.86
C SER A 181 3.94 -22.41 6.50
N MET A 182 3.41 -21.68 7.48
CA MET A 182 2.30 -20.74 7.23
C MET A 182 2.74 -19.57 6.33
N MET A 183 3.97 -19.06 6.48
CA MET A 183 4.52 -18.05 5.57
C MET A 183 4.63 -18.59 4.13
N THR A 184 5.08 -19.83 3.98
CA THR A 184 5.09 -20.55 2.70
C THR A 184 3.69 -20.61 2.07
N GLN A 185 2.67 -20.96 2.87
CA GLN A 185 1.27 -20.99 2.45
C GLN A 185 0.79 -19.59 2.03
N ALA A 186 1.04 -18.56 2.84
CA ALA A 186 0.65 -17.19 2.51
C ALA A 186 1.22 -16.72 1.17
N MET A 187 2.51 -17.02 0.91
CA MET A 187 3.13 -16.71 -0.38
C MET A 187 2.48 -17.47 -1.54
N ALA A 188 2.11 -18.74 -1.35
CA ALA A 188 1.41 -19.52 -2.35
C ALA A 188 -0.03 -19.02 -2.60
N GLU A 189 -0.68 -18.47 -1.59
CA GLU A 189 -2.00 -17.86 -1.67
C GLU A 189 -2.00 -16.46 -2.32
N GLY A 190 -0.83 -15.83 -2.49
CA GLY A 190 -0.67 -14.57 -3.22
C GLY A 190 -0.14 -13.40 -2.39
N ALA A 191 0.47 -13.64 -1.23
CA ALA A 191 1.18 -12.61 -0.49
C ALA A 191 2.39 -12.09 -1.27
N PHE A 192 2.67 -10.79 -1.18
CA PHE A 192 3.81 -10.15 -1.83
C PHE A 192 5.10 -10.19 -1.00
N GLY A 193 5.01 -10.50 0.29
CA GLY A 193 6.13 -10.55 1.21
C GLY A 193 5.68 -10.68 2.65
N LEU A 194 6.65 -10.54 3.55
CA LEU A 194 6.47 -10.56 4.99
C LEU A 194 6.41 -9.13 5.53
N SER A 195 5.37 -8.79 6.32
CA SER A 195 5.34 -7.57 7.12
C SER A 195 5.56 -7.87 8.60
N SER A 196 6.25 -6.98 9.32
CA SER A 196 6.37 -7.05 10.78
C SER A 196 6.14 -5.70 11.44
N GLY A 197 5.68 -5.74 12.69
CA GLY A 197 5.60 -4.61 13.60
C GLY A 197 6.27 -5.01 14.91
N LEU A 198 7.58 -4.80 14.98
CA LEU A 198 8.41 -5.33 16.08
C LEU A 198 8.34 -4.46 17.34
N GLU A 199 7.80 -3.25 17.26
CA GLU A 199 7.51 -2.40 18.42
C GLU A 199 6.21 -2.83 19.12
N TYR A 200 5.25 -3.37 18.37
CA TYR A 200 3.94 -3.75 18.90
C TYR A 200 3.99 -5.02 19.76
N GLU A 201 3.00 -5.17 20.64
CA GLU A 201 3.01 -6.17 21.71
C GLU A 201 3.37 -7.57 21.23
N VAL A 202 2.74 -8.08 20.17
CA VAL A 202 2.99 -9.45 19.71
C VAL A 202 4.37 -9.60 19.09
N GLY A 203 4.76 -8.67 18.21
CA GLY A 203 6.03 -8.68 17.49
C GLY A 203 7.24 -8.44 18.38
N SER A 204 7.06 -7.68 19.46
CA SER A 204 8.17 -7.25 20.33
C SER A 204 8.82 -8.38 21.14
N TYR A 205 8.17 -9.54 21.28
CA TYR A 205 8.73 -10.72 21.92
C TYR A 205 9.48 -11.64 20.93
N ALA A 206 9.44 -11.34 19.64
CA ALA A 206 10.14 -12.15 18.66
C ALA A 206 11.64 -11.86 18.65
N SER A 207 12.45 -12.93 18.58
CA SER A 207 13.87 -12.79 18.31
C SER A 207 14.12 -12.42 16.83
N PRO A 208 15.24 -11.78 16.50
CA PRO A 208 15.62 -11.54 15.12
C PRO A 208 15.70 -12.84 14.29
N GLU A 209 16.09 -13.96 14.91
CA GLU A 209 16.18 -15.29 14.31
C GLU A 209 14.84 -15.78 13.78
N GLU A 210 13.76 -15.58 14.55
CA GLU A 210 12.40 -15.93 14.15
C GLU A 210 12.01 -15.15 12.89
N VAL A 211 12.21 -13.82 12.89
CA VAL A 211 11.86 -12.98 11.74
C VAL A 211 12.70 -13.35 10.50
N VAL A 212 13.99 -13.64 10.67
CA VAL A 212 14.87 -14.10 9.58
C VAL A 212 14.38 -15.42 8.99
N ALA A 213 13.89 -16.36 9.83
CA ALA A 213 13.36 -17.63 9.34
C ALA A 213 12.15 -17.43 8.41
N LEU A 214 11.20 -16.58 8.81
CA LEU A 214 10.02 -16.26 8.00
C LEU A 214 10.38 -15.44 6.75
N ALA A 215 11.30 -14.49 6.89
CA ALA A 215 11.79 -13.68 5.78
C ALA A 215 12.47 -14.51 4.69
N ARG A 216 13.19 -15.57 5.06
CA ARG A 216 13.78 -16.54 4.10
C ARG A 216 12.71 -17.23 3.26
N GLU A 217 11.58 -17.62 3.86
CA GLU A 217 10.48 -18.23 3.13
C GLU A 217 9.82 -17.25 2.13
N ALA A 218 9.68 -15.97 2.53
CA ALA A 218 9.24 -14.92 1.62
C ALA A 218 10.24 -14.71 0.47
N GLY A 219 11.53 -14.59 0.79
CA GLY A 219 12.61 -14.37 -0.19
C GLY A 219 12.76 -15.52 -1.19
N ALA A 220 12.63 -16.77 -0.73
CA ALA A 220 12.69 -17.96 -1.59
C ALA A 220 11.63 -17.95 -2.70
N ARG A 221 10.53 -17.20 -2.50
CA ARG A 221 9.40 -17.04 -3.44
C ARG A 221 9.37 -15.67 -4.12
N GLY A 222 10.47 -14.91 -4.03
CA GLY A 222 10.61 -13.61 -4.67
C GLY A 222 9.88 -12.47 -3.96
N GLY A 223 9.48 -12.66 -2.70
CA GLY A 223 8.91 -11.61 -1.85
C GLY A 223 9.97 -10.64 -1.30
N PHE A 224 9.51 -9.70 -0.48
CA PHE A 224 10.35 -8.75 0.24
C PHE A 224 9.93 -8.68 1.71
N TYR A 225 10.75 -8.05 2.55
CA TYR A 225 10.48 -7.80 3.95
C TYR A 225 10.16 -6.31 4.14
N ILE A 226 9.06 -6.02 4.82
CA ILE A 226 8.63 -4.67 5.19
C ILE A 226 8.40 -4.60 6.70
N SER A 227 8.88 -3.54 7.34
CA SER A 227 8.91 -3.49 8.80
C SER A 227 8.58 -2.12 9.35
N HIS A 228 7.56 -2.07 10.24
CA HIS A 228 7.58 -1.19 11.38
C HIS A 228 8.68 -1.69 12.31
N ILE A 229 9.73 -0.90 12.51
CA ILE A 229 10.94 -1.31 13.23
C ILE A 229 10.67 -1.52 14.73
N ARG A 230 11.62 -2.09 15.45
CA ARG A 230 11.45 -2.50 16.85
C ARG A 230 11.33 -1.33 17.83
N ASP A 231 11.87 -0.17 17.47
CA ASP A 231 11.86 1.02 18.30
C ASP A 231 11.96 2.26 17.41
N GLU A 232 10.98 3.13 17.46
CA GLU A 232 10.96 4.41 16.73
C GLU A 232 11.33 5.60 17.63
N ALA A 233 11.81 5.29 18.84
CA ALA A 233 12.25 6.21 19.88
C ALA A 233 13.79 6.18 20.03
N ASP A 234 14.27 6.01 21.25
CA ASP A 234 15.70 6.15 21.62
C ASP A 234 16.61 5.15 20.90
N LYS A 235 16.10 3.95 20.56
CA LYS A 235 16.85 2.89 19.88
C LYS A 235 16.51 2.77 18.39
N SER A 236 15.99 3.82 17.79
CA SER A 236 15.62 3.80 16.36
C SER A 236 16.80 3.47 15.44
N MET A 237 18.01 3.91 15.77
CA MET A 237 19.21 3.59 14.97
C MET A 237 19.57 2.09 15.01
N GLU A 238 19.46 1.48 16.18
CA GLU A 238 19.63 0.02 16.36
C GLU A 238 18.53 -0.76 15.65
N ALA A 239 17.30 -0.31 15.75
CA ALA A 239 16.15 -0.94 15.11
C ALA A 239 16.22 -0.88 13.57
N ILE A 240 16.72 0.23 13.00
CA ILE A 240 17.03 0.33 11.56
C ILE A 240 18.10 -0.69 11.17
N ARG A 241 19.18 -0.82 11.96
CA ARG A 241 20.23 -1.83 11.70
C ARG A 241 19.69 -3.26 11.80
N GLU A 242 18.79 -3.55 12.76
CA GLU A 242 18.13 -4.85 12.89
C GLU A 242 17.30 -5.17 11.64
N ALA A 243 16.45 -4.26 11.17
CA ALA A 243 15.63 -4.48 9.98
C ALA A 243 16.51 -4.76 8.74
N ILE A 244 17.61 -4.03 8.57
CA ILE A 244 18.59 -4.26 7.51
C ILE A 244 19.25 -5.64 7.65
N ALA A 245 19.69 -6.00 8.85
CA ALA A 245 20.35 -7.30 9.12
C ALA A 245 19.42 -8.48 8.88
N ILE A 246 18.11 -8.35 9.16
CA ILE A 246 17.10 -9.37 8.81
C ILE A 246 17.10 -9.59 7.30
N GLY A 247 17.08 -8.53 6.52
CA GLY A 247 17.11 -8.63 5.06
C GLY A 247 18.41 -9.24 4.50
N GLU A 248 19.57 -8.79 5.01
CA GLU A 248 20.88 -9.35 4.64
C GLU A 248 20.95 -10.85 4.92
N ARG A 249 20.54 -11.27 6.12
CA ARG A 249 20.56 -12.67 6.57
C ARG A 249 19.56 -13.55 5.82
N ALA A 250 18.43 -12.98 5.45
CA ALA A 250 17.39 -13.67 4.69
C ALA A 250 17.56 -13.56 3.16
N ARG A 251 18.48 -12.70 2.68
CA ARG A 251 18.79 -12.46 1.26
C ARG A 251 17.56 -12.00 0.46
N LEU A 252 16.83 -11.02 0.97
CA LEU A 252 15.68 -10.41 0.29
C LEU A 252 15.68 -8.90 0.45
N PRO A 253 14.98 -8.15 -0.43
CA PRO A 253 14.84 -6.71 -0.30
C PRO A 253 14.15 -6.31 1.00
N VAL A 254 14.58 -5.17 1.59
CA VAL A 254 14.03 -4.60 2.80
C VAL A 254 13.32 -3.29 2.50
N HIS A 255 12.20 -3.07 3.15
CA HIS A 255 11.50 -1.80 3.16
C HIS A 255 11.21 -1.38 4.60
N ILE A 256 11.73 -0.23 5.00
CA ILE A 256 11.47 0.37 6.31
C ILE A 256 10.24 1.25 6.18
N THR A 257 9.17 0.92 6.91
CA THR A 257 7.91 1.67 6.83
C THR A 257 8.00 3.01 7.54
N HIS A 258 7.24 3.98 7.06
CA HIS A 258 6.98 5.28 7.71
C HIS A 258 8.18 5.83 8.48
N ILE A 259 9.39 5.81 7.86
CA ILE A 259 10.63 6.21 8.53
C ILE A 259 10.47 7.57 9.22
N LYS A 260 10.66 7.58 10.53
CA LYS A 260 10.54 8.76 11.38
C LYS A 260 11.44 8.67 12.59
N LEU A 261 11.56 9.79 13.28
CA LEU A 261 12.16 9.92 14.61
C LEU A 261 11.05 10.40 15.53
N GLY A 262 10.43 9.46 16.25
CA GLY A 262 9.13 9.63 16.90
C GLY A 262 9.17 10.25 18.28
N THR A 263 10.36 10.57 18.83
CA THR A 263 10.54 11.12 20.17
C THR A 263 11.54 12.27 20.20
N VAL A 264 11.47 13.08 21.28
CA VAL A 264 12.30 14.30 21.47
C VAL A 264 13.79 13.97 21.49
N ALA A 265 14.19 12.85 22.06
CA ALA A 265 15.59 12.46 22.23
C ALA A 265 16.31 12.17 20.90
N VAL A 266 15.55 11.86 19.85
CA VAL A 266 16.10 11.51 18.52
C VAL A 266 15.84 12.58 17.45
N TRP A 267 15.13 13.65 17.75
CA TRP A 267 14.94 14.74 16.80
C TRP A 267 16.27 15.31 16.28
N GLY A 268 16.32 15.63 15.00
CA GLY A 268 17.51 16.13 14.31
C GLY A 268 18.52 15.06 13.89
N LYS A 269 18.28 13.78 14.20
CA LYS A 269 19.19 12.67 13.87
C LYS A 269 18.86 11.97 12.53
N ALA A 270 17.97 12.52 11.70
CA ALA A 270 17.61 11.90 10.42
C ALA A 270 18.83 11.63 9.51
N ARG A 271 19.87 12.49 9.55
CA ARG A 271 21.11 12.27 8.79
C ARG A 271 21.87 11.02 9.27
N GLU A 272 21.82 10.68 10.56
CA GLU A 272 22.40 9.45 11.09
C GLU A 272 21.66 8.22 10.56
N ALA A 273 20.34 8.23 10.60
CA ALA A 273 19.51 7.17 10.02
C ALA A 273 19.78 6.98 8.52
N VAL A 274 19.88 8.07 7.77
CA VAL A 274 20.25 8.05 6.34
C VAL A 274 21.63 7.42 6.15
N ALA A 275 22.62 7.79 6.94
CA ALA A 275 23.98 7.24 6.82
C ALA A 275 24.02 5.72 7.05
N ILE A 276 23.22 5.19 8.00
CA ILE A 276 23.10 3.75 8.26
C ILE A 276 22.53 3.03 7.03
N ILE A 277 21.46 3.56 6.44
CA ILE A 277 20.79 2.97 5.27
C ILE A 277 21.72 3.04 4.05
N GLU A 278 22.36 4.19 3.79
CA GLU A 278 23.29 4.35 2.67
C GLU A 278 24.50 3.42 2.79
N ALA A 279 25.03 3.22 3.99
CA ALA A 279 26.10 2.25 4.21
C ALA A 279 25.67 0.80 3.89
N ALA A 280 24.43 0.43 4.19
CA ALA A 280 23.89 -0.87 3.81
C ALA A 280 23.69 -0.98 2.29
N ARG A 281 23.16 0.05 1.65
CA ARG A 281 22.99 0.12 0.20
C ARG A 281 24.32 0.03 -0.54
N ALA A 282 25.37 0.70 -0.02
CA ALA A 282 26.73 0.63 -0.56
C ALA A 282 27.33 -0.80 -0.49
N ARG A 283 26.89 -1.62 0.47
CA ARG A 283 27.25 -3.05 0.55
C ARG A 283 26.39 -3.95 -0.35
N GLY A 284 25.45 -3.38 -1.10
CA GLY A 284 24.58 -4.12 -2.02
C GLY A 284 23.26 -4.61 -1.41
N VAL A 285 22.90 -4.18 -0.19
CA VAL A 285 21.60 -4.50 0.39
C VAL A 285 20.52 -3.63 -0.28
N ASP A 286 19.49 -4.26 -0.82
CA ASP A 286 18.36 -3.54 -1.44
C ASP A 286 17.42 -3.00 -0.35
N VAL A 287 17.74 -1.81 0.16
CA VAL A 287 16.94 -1.11 1.19
C VAL A 287 16.22 0.08 0.59
N THR A 288 14.93 0.19 0.89
CA THR A 288 14.09 1.37 0.64
C THR A 288 13.31 1.72 1.91
N ALA A 289 12.70 2.89 1.93
CA ALA A 289 11.79 3.29 3.00
C ALA A 289 10.62 4.10 2.42
N ASP A 290 9.58 4.31 3.23
CA ASP A 290 8.53 5.28 2.95
C ASP A 290 8.37 6.29 4.10
N ALA A 291 7.70 7.39 3.81
CA ALA A 291 7.32 8.40 4.79
C ALA A 291 5.99 9.06 4.41
N TYR A 292 5.25 9.54 5.41
CA TYR A 292 4.05 10.35 5.22
C TYR A 292 4.31 11.82 5.60
N PRO A 293 3.54 12.78 5.04
CA PRO A 293 3.84 14.22 5.14
C PRO A 293 3.21 14.91 6.35
N TYR A 294 3.13 14.25 7.49
CA TYR A 294 2.58 14.82 8.73
C TYR A 294 3.58 14.69 9.87
N LEU A 295 3.57 15.65 10.81
CA LEU A 295 4.50 15.71 11.93
C LEU A 295 3.93 15.05 13.20
N ALA A 296 3.08 14.07 13.01
CA ALA A 296 2.46 13.31 14.07
C ALA A 296 2.24 11.87 13.61
N TRP A 297 2.37 10.94 14.53
CA TRP A 297 2.13 9.51 14.30
C TRP A 297 0.88 9.04 15.05
N GLN A 298 0.30 7.94 14.62
CA GLN A 298 -0.88 7.33 15.27
C GLN A 298 -0.55 5.92 15.73
N SER A 299 -0.91 5.61 16.98
CA SER A 299 -0.75 4.28 17.55
C SER A 299 -1.71 4.06 18.72
N THR A 300 -1.48 3.01 19.51
CA THR A 300 -2.10 2.82 20.82
C THR A 300 -1.27 3.55 21.88
N PRO A 301 -1.86 3.94 23.03
CA PRO A 301 -1.09 4.60 24.09
C PRO A 301 0.03 3.70 24.65
N ARG A 302 -0.10 2.39 24.55
CA ARG A 302 0.88 1.43 25.08
C ARG A 302 2.25 1.50 24.41
N VAL A 303 2.36 2.08 23.22
CA VAL A 303 3.65 2.25 22.53
C VAL A 303 4.62 3.16 23.29
N LEU A 304 4.11 4.11 24.09
CA LEU A 304 4.93 5.00 24.90
C LEU A 304 5.62 4.32 26.09
N ILE A 305 5.29 3.08 26.41
CA ILE A 305 5.86 2.33 27.54
C ILE A 305 6.51 1.04 27.04
N PRO A 306 7.70 1.10 26.42
CA PRO A 306 8.39 -0.08 25.89
C PRO A 306 8.66 -1.16 26.93
N SER A 307 8.83 -0.76 28.22
CA SER A 307 8.98 -1.68 29.36
C SER A 307 7.72 -2.50 29.67
N LYS A 308 6.56 -2.13 29.11
CA LYS A 308 5.24 -2.72 29.36
C LYS A 308 4.76 -2.62 30.82
N GLN A 309 5.39 -1.76 31.61
CA GLN A 309 5.02 -1.47 33.00
C GLN A 309 4.00 -0.31 33.04
N TYR A 310 2.81 -0.55 32.49
CA TYR A 310 1.78 0.48 32.26
C TYR A 310 1.20 1.10 33.55
N GLU A 311 1.51 0.53 34.72
CA GLU A 311 1.09 1.04 36.03
C GLU A 311 2.22 1.82 36.75
N ASP A 312 3.46 1.66 36.30
CA ASP A 312 4.63 2.31 36.90
C ASP A 312 4.66 3.81 36.54
N GLU A 313 4.60 4.65 37.57
CA GLU A 313 4.57 6.11 37.41
C GLU A 313 5.82 6.64 36.68
N SER A 314 6.98 6.07 36.98
CA SER A 314 8.24 6.50 36.37
C SER A 314 8.31 6.14 34.90
N ALA A 315 7.78 4.97 34.53
CA ALA A 315 7.68 4.56 33.12
C ALA A 315 6.70 5.45 32.34
N ILE A 316 5.53 5.76 32.94
CA ILE A 316 4.55 6.67 32.33
C ILE A 316 5.13 8.06 32.15
N ARG A 317 5.81 8.60 33.17
CA ARG A 317 6.44 9.92 33.11
C ARG A 317 7.45 9.99 31.98
N ARG A 318 8.37 9.00 31.89
CA ARG A 318 9.34 8.93 30.79
C ARG A 318 8.65 8.90 29.42
N GLY A 319 7.65 8.02 29.23
CA GLY A 319 6.93 7.94 27.95
C GLY A 319 6.21 9.23 27.57
N LEU A 320 5.68 9.98 28.53
CA LEU A 320 5.11 11.31 28.27
C LEU A 320 6.21 12.35 27.96
N ASP A 321 7.34 12.32 28.68
CA ASP A 321 8.47 13.22 28.44
C ASP A 321 9.07 12.97 27.05
N ASP A 322 9.17 11.72 26.62
CA ASP A 322 9.71 11.32 25.30
C ASP A 322 8.95 11.95 24.13
N ILE A 323 7.70 12.26 24.30
CA ILE A 323 6.89 12.97 23.27
C ILE A 323 6.66 14.44 23.59
N GLY A 324 7.35 15.00 24.60
CA GLY A 324 7.26 16.41 24.99
C GLY A 324 6.02 16.76 25.82
N GLY A 325 5.43 15.77 26.53
CA GLY A 325 4.35 15.92 27.51
C GLY A 325 2.96 15.48 27.00
N ALA A 326 2.04 15.35 27.95
CA ALA A 326 0.64 14.92 27.71
C ALA A 326 -0.10 15.84 26.71
N ARG A 327 0.30 17.10 26.58
CA ARG A 327 -0.22 18.04 25.57
C ARG A 327 -0.01 17.58 24.13
N ASN A 328 0.95 16.71 23.87
CA ASN A 328 1.26 16.15 22.57
C ASN A 328 0.53 14.82 22.29
N VAL A 329 -0.22 14.29 23.26
CA VAL A 329 -1.11 13.15 23.10
C VAL A 329 -2.50 13.63 22.73
N GLN A 330 -2.99 13.27 21.54
CA GLN A 330 -4.38 13.49 21.14
C GLN A 330 -5.14 12.17 21.15
N ILE A 331 -6.26 12.12 21.83
CA ILE A 331 -7.11 10.93 21.96
C ILE A 331 -7.88 10.74 20.65
N THR A 332 -7.71 9.61 19.96
CA THR A 332 -8.43 9.32 18.70
C THR A 332 -9.52 8.26 18.85
N ARG A 333 -9.40 7.44 19.88
CA ARG A 333 -10.39 6.42 20.23
C ARG A 333 -10.30 6.08 21.71
N TRP A 334 -11.43 6.13 22.41
CA TRP A 334 -11.60 5.67 23.78
C TRP A 334 -13.01 5.13 23.94
N PRO A 335 -13.21 3.80 23.85
CA PRO A 335 -14.54 3.20 23.75
C PRO A 335 -15.48 3.57 24.92
N SER A 336 -14.99 3.54 26.17
CA SER A 336 -15.79 3.89 27.34
C SER A 336 -15.90 5.40 27.62
N GLN A 337 -15.09 6.23 26.93
CA GLN A 337 -14.96 7.68 27.20
C GLN A 337 -14.97 8.49 25.89
N ALA A 338 -15.96 8.22 25.04
CA ALA A 338 -16.05 8.83 23.70
C ALA A 338 -16.07 10.37 23.69
N GLN A 339 -16.49 11.01 24.80
CA GLN A 339 -16.50 12.45 24.97
C GLN A 339 -15.12 13.11 24.94
N TYR A 340 -14.05 12.36 25.17
CA TYR A 340 -12.67 12.86 25.10
C TYR A 340 -12.01 12.68 23.73
N VAL A 341 -12.66 12.01 22.79
CA VAL A 341 -12.12 11.84 21.42
C VAL A 341 -11.94 13.21 20.76
N GLY A 342 -10.75 13.43 20.19
CA GLY A 342 -10.33 14.72 19.62
C GLY A 342 -9.60 15.63 20.59
N GLN A 343 -9.73 15.43 21.91
CA GLN A 343 -9.06 16.25 22.91
C GLN A 343 -7.59 15.84 23.14
N ARG A 344 -6.84 16.77 23.71
CA ARG A 344 -5.49 16.49 24.23
C ARG A 344 -5.59 15.88 25.64
N LEU A 345 -4.66 14.98 25.94
CA LEU A 345 -4.67 14.26 27.22
C LEU A 345 -4.53 15.19 28.42
N ASP A 346 -3.67 16.22 28.33
CA ASP A 346 -3.52 17.24 29.38
C ASP A 346 -4.79 18.08 29.59
N ALA A 347 -5.56 18.35 28.53
CA ALA A 347 -6.83 19.07 28.63
C ALA A 347 -7.88 18.22 29.34
N MET A 348 -7.93 16.93 29.02
CA MET A 348 -8.79 15.95 29.73
C MET A 348 -8.39 15.83 31.20
N ALA A 349 -7.08 15.70 31.49
CA ALA A 349 -6.57 15.64 32.86
C ALA A 349 -6.99 16.86 33.70
N ARG A 350 -6.86 18.06 33.15
CA ARG A 350 -7.30 19.30 33.79
C ARG A 350 -8.82 19.31 34.04
N ALA A 351 -9.61 18.87 33.06
CA ALA A 351 -11.07 18.84 33.18
C ALA A 351 -11.55 17.89 34.28
N GLU A 352 -10.85 16.77 34.47
CA GLU A 352 -11.13 15.77 35.50
C GLU A 352 -10.47 16.09 36.86
N GLY A 353 -9.62 17.11 36.95
CA GLY A 353 -8.88 17.45 38.18
C GLY A 353 -7.86 16.38 38.60
N ILE A 354 -7.29 15.64 37.64
CA ILE A 354 -6.30 14.59 37.86
C ILE A 354 -4.94 14.93 37.24
N SER A 355 -3.89 14.19 37.60
CA SER A 355 -2.58 14.35 36.99
C SER A 355 -2.55 13.75 35.56
N ASP A 356 -1.62 14.24 34.73
CA ASP A 356 -1.35 13.69 33.40
C ASP A 356 -1.00 12.19 33.44
N ILE A 357 -0.30 11.76 34.50
CA ILE A 357 0.06 10.37 34.74
C ILE A 357 -1.18 9.51 35.00
N GLU A 358 -2.10 9.98 35.84
CA GLU A 358 -3.35 9.27 36.11
C GLU A 358 -4.25 9.25 34.88
N ALA A 359 -4.32 10.34 34.13
CA ALA A 359 -5.04 10.42 32.87
C ALA A 359 -4.50 9.39 31.85
N TYR A 360 -3.17 9.33 31.69
CA TYR A 360 -2.54 8.36 30.83
C TYR A 360 -2.76 6.91 31.29
N ARG A 361 -2.64 6.65 32.59
CA ARG A 361 -2.87 5.33 33.17
C ARG A 361 -4.28 4.82 32.85
N ARG A 362 -5.31 5.64 33.05
CA ARG A 362 -6.71 5.30 32.70
C ARG A 362 -6.86 5.03 31.20
N PHE A 363 -6.25 5.86 30.37
CA PHE A 363 -6.31 5.75 28.91
C PHE A 363 -5.60 4.48 28.40
N ALA A 364 -4.43 4.14 28.93
CA ALA A 364 -3.64 2.98 28.50
C ALA A 364 -4.17 1.63 29.02
N ARG A 365 -4.94 1.62 30.12
CA ARG A 365 -5.55 0.39 30.66
C ARG A 365 -6.59 -0.22 29.75
N GLU A 366 -7.41 0.61 29.13
CA GLU A 366 -8.50 0.14 28.29
C GLU A 366 -7.99 -0.35 26.94
N SER A 367 -8.42 -1.54 26.55
CA SER A 367 -8.11 -2.07 25.23
C SER A 367 -8.91 -1.35 24.14
N GLY A 368 -8.32 -1.24 22.95
CA GLY A 368 -8.97 -0.57 21.85
C GLY A 368 -8.88 0.96 21.88
N THR A 369 -8.12 1.55 22.82
CA THR A 369 -7.79 2.98 22.79
C THR A 369 -6.82 3.30 21.67
N GLY A 370 -6.86 4.54 21.18
CA GLY A 370 -5.99 5.03 20.12
C GLY A 370 -5.59 6.48 20.34
N MET A 371 -4.38 6.84 19.94
CA MET A 371 -3.84 8.19 20.08
C MET A 371 -3.09 8.65 18.85
N ILE A 372 -2.92 9.96 18.75
CA ILE A 372 -1.92 10.61 17.91
C ILE A 372 -0.86 11.21 18.83
N GLY A 373 0.41 10.92 18.54
CA GLY A 373 1.57 11.56 19.14
C GLY A 373 2.09 12.69 18.25
N HIS A 374 1.99 13.95 18.69
CA HIS A 374 2.50 15.11 17.97
C HIS A 374 3.98 15.31 18.32
N ALA A 375 4.83 14.40 17.86
CA ALA A 375 6.23 14.26 18.29
C ALA A 375 7.17 13.97 17.10
N MET A 376 7.06 14.73 16.03
CA MET A 376 7.97 14.71 14.88
C MET A 376 8.31 16.15 14.47
N ILE A 377 9.46 16.34 13.80
CA ILE A 377 9.89 17.64 13.29
C ILE A 377 10.02 17.65 11.76
N GLU A 378 9.75 18.80 11.16
CA GLU A 378 9.72 18.96 9.68
C GLU A 378 11.13 18.83 9.07
N ASP A 379 12.18 19.22 9.78
CA ASP A 379 13.57 19.12 9.32
C ASP A 379 13.99 17.66 9.09
N ASP A 380 13.63 16.73 9.98
CA ASP A 380 13.90 15.30 9.80
C ASP A 380 13.12 14.73 8.61
N LEU A 381 11.85 15.09 8.48
CA LEU A 381 11.03 14.67 7.36
C LEU A 381 11.59 15.15 6.01
N ARG A 382 12.11 16.40 5.97
CA ARG A 382 12.76 16.96 4.79
C ARG A 382 14.02 16.17 4.41
N VAL A 383 14.83 15.77 5.41
CA VAL A 383 16.04 14.95 5.19
C VAL A 383 15.65 13.59 4.59
N PHE A 384 14.59 12.94 5.09
CA PHE A 384 14.11 11.68 4.54
C PHE A 384 13.56 11.83 3.11
N TYR A 385 12.71 12.82 2.85
CA TYR A 385 12.17 13.03 1.51
C TYR A 385 13.21 13.41 0.45
N ALA A 386 14.35 13.96 0.86
CA ALA A 386 15.47 14.23 -0.04
C ALA A 386 16.14 12.93 -0.55
N GLN A 387 15.92 11.79 0.10
CA GLN A 387 16.59 10.55 -0.31
C GLN A 387 15.90 9.91 -1.53
N PRO A 388 16.68 9.43 -2.55
CA PRO A 388 16.13 8.86 -3.77
C PRO A 388 15.42 7.51 -3.55
N TRP A 389 15.64 6.87 -2.41
CA TRP A 389 15.07 5.57 -2.02
C TRP A 389 13.90 5.67 -1.02
N VAL A 390 13.51 6.88 -0.60
CA VAL A 390 12.32 7.11 0.21
C VAL A 390 11.11 7.35 -0.69
N MET A 391 10.07 6.58 -0.48
CA MET A 391 8.77 6.65 -1.16
C MET A 391 7.80 7.52 -0.37
N VAL A 392 6.69 7.91 -1.01
CA VAL A 392 5.53 8.48 -0.32
C VAL A 392 4.54 7.36 -0.05
N ALA A 393 4.14 7.19 1.21
CA ALA A 393 3.06 6.31 1.60
C ALA A 393 2.16 7.00 2.62
N SER A 394 0.93 6.52 2.79
CA SER A 394 0.00 7.19 3.69
C SER A 394 0.15 6.75 5.14
N ASP A 395 0.50 5.50 5.39
CA ASP A 395 0.35 4.87 6.71
C ASP A 395 -1.08 5.11 7.27
N GLY A 396 -2.01 5.31 6.34
CA GLY A 396 -3.40 5.65 6.60
C GLY A 396 -4.34 4.49 6.32
N GLY A 397 -5.63 4.78 6.29
CA GLY A 397 -6.66 3.81 5.96
C GLY A 397 -8.00 4.48 5.67
N ILE A 398 -8.94 3.74 5.11
CA ILE A 398 -10.28 4.23 4.72
C ILE A 398 -11.01 4.84 5.93
N ALA A 399 -10.91 4.23 7.10
CA ALA A 399 -11.61 4.66 8.32
C ALA A 399 -10.68 5.31 9.35
N ASN A 400 -9.56 5.90 8.94
CA ASN A 400 -8.54 6.45 9.82
C ASN A 400 -8.98 7.77 10.46
N ASN A 401 -8.61 8.00 11.73
CA ASN A 401 -8.82 9.24 12.47
C ASN A 401 -7.58 10.15 12.47
N HIS A 402 -6.63 9.90 11.58
CA HIS A 402 -5.48 10.75 11.30
C HIS A 402 -5.60 11.33 9.89
N PRO A 403 -5.28 12.62 9.65
CA PRO A 403 -5.42 13.24 8.33
C PRO A 403 -4.61 12.56 7.21
N ARG A 404 -3.59 11.77 7.55
CA ARG A 404 -2.80 11.02 6.58
C ARG A 404 -3.63 10.01 5.76
N GLY A 405 -4.77 9.53 6.32
CA GLY A 405 -5.68 8.63 5.61
C GLY A 405 -6.43 9.27 4.43
N ALA A 406 -6.54 10.61 4.40
CA ALA A 406 -7.28 11.32 3.34
C ALA A 406 -6.46 12.40 2.63
N GLY A 407 -5.27 12.77 3.11
CA GLY A 407 -4.54 13.94 2.61
C GLY A 407 -3.09 13.72 2.18
N THR A 408 -2.50 12.56 2.37
CA THR A 408 -1.05 12.32 2.18
C THR A 408 -0.55 12.74 0.80
N PHE A 409 -1.08 12.18 -0.26
CA PHE A 409 -0.57 12.40 -1.61
C PHE A 409 -0.81 13.85 -2.09
N PRO A 410 -2.01 14.43 -1.90
CA PRO A 410 -2.27 15.83 -2.20
C PRO A 410 -1.40 16.79 -1.38
N ARG A 411 -1.12 16.50 -0.09
CA ARG A 411 -0.26 17.32 0.76
C ARG A 411 1.17 17.38 0.24
N VAL A 412 1.75 16.24 -0.16
CA VAL A 412 3.10 16.23 -0.75
C VAL A 412 3.12 17.11 -2.01
N LEU A 413 2.15 16.94 -2.91
CA LEU A 413 2.11 17.70 -4.16
C LEU A 413 1.82 19.19 -3.96
N GLY A 414 0.89 19.53 -3.06
CA GLY A 414 0.53 20.91 -2.76
C GLY A 414 1.59 21.61 -1.92
N ARG A 415 1.89 21.08 -0.74
CA ARG A 415 2.78 21.74 0.23
C ARG A 415 4.26 21.56 -0.14
N TYR A 416 4.73 20.32 -0.39
CA TYR A 416 6.16 20.08 -0.49
C TYR A 416 6.72 20.22 -1.92
N VAL A 417 5.86 20.06 -2.95
CA VAL A 417 6.26 20.31 -4.34
C VAL A 417 5.97 21.75 -4.75
N ARG A 418 4.68 22.18 -4.71
CA ARG A 418 4.27 23.49 -5.22
C ARG A 418 4.73 24.63 -4.32
N GLU A 419 4.50 24.57 -2.99
CA GLU A 419 4.69 25.70 -2.09
C GLU A 419 6.11 25.79 -1.54
N GLN A 420 6.72 24.67 -1.16
CA GLN A 420 8.02 24.64 -0.51
C GLN A 420 9.17 24.18 -1.42
N ALA A 421 8.89 23.63 -2.61
CA ALA A 421 9.87 23.16 -3.58
C ALA A 421 10.93 22.17 -3.01
N TRP A 422 10.51 21.27 -2.11
CA TRP A 422 11.42 20.24 -1.56
C TRP A 422 11.83 19.21 -2.61
N MET A 423 11.01 18.98 -3.60
CA MET A 423 11.25 18.10 -4.73
C MET A 423 10.50 18.58 -5.97
N THR A 424 10.90 18.11 -7.13
CA THR A 424 10.22 18.42 -8.40
C THR A 424 8.97 17.55 -8.60
N TRP A 425 8.05 17.98 -9.46
CA TRP A 425 6.88 17.19 -9.86
C TRP A 425 7.25 15.77 -10.36
N PRO A 426 8.21 15.62 -11.31
CA PRO A 426 8.61 14.29 -11.77
C PRO A 426 9.12 13.39 -10.65
N GLU A 427 9.91 13.93 -9.73
CA GLU A 427 10.46 13.18 -8.60
C GLU A 427 9.36 12.75 -7.62
N ALA A 428 8.44 13.65 -7.24
CA ALA A 428 7.32 13.32 -6.36
C ALA A 428 6.43 12.23 -6.98
N ILE A 429 6.07 12.38 -8.26
CA ILE A 429 5.27 11.36 -8.96
C ILE A 429 6.00 10.01 -9.00
N ARG A 430 7.31 9.99 -9.27
CA ARG A 430 8.10 8.74 -9.23
C ARG A 430 8.05 8.06 -7.85
N LYS A 431 8.18 8.84 -6.77
CA LYS A 431 8.11 8.34 -5.38
C LYS A 431 6.73 7.82 -4.99
N MET A 432 5.68 8.23 -5.68
CA MET A 432 4.28 7.82 -5.47
C MET A 432 3.82 6.70 -6.40
N THR A 433 4.60 6.35 -7.44
CA THR A 433 4.12 5.48 -8.53
C THR A 433 5.12 4.40 -8.92
N ALA A 434 6.10 4.69 -9.76
CA ALA A 434 7.03 3.68 -10.28
C ALA A 434 7.92 3.06 -9.19
N MET A 435 8.32 3.81 -8.17
CA MET A 435 9.12 3.26 -7.07
C MET A 435 8.36 2.22 -6.25
N PRO A 436 7.17 2.53 -5.67
CA PRO A 436 6.41 1.53 -4.94
C PRO A 436 5.95 0.37 -5.85
N ALA A 437 5.56 0.63 -7.11
CA ALA A 437 5.24 -0.43 -8.07
C ALA A 437 6.43 -1.39 -8.28
N ALA A 438 7.63 -0.85 -8.44
CA ALA A 438 8.85 -1.65 -8.59
C ALA A 438 9.16 -2.47 -7.33
N ARG A 439 9.02 -1.89 -6.13
CA ARG A 439 9.20 -2.60 -4.85
C ARG A 439 8.23 -3.78 -4.73
N LEU A 440 6.98 -3.58 -5.09
CA LEU A 440 5.95 -4.61 -5.13
C LEU A 440 6.12 -5.59 -6.32
N GLY A 441 7.04 -5.35 -7.25
CA GLY A 441 7.22 -6.19 -8.45
C GLY A 441 6.11 -6.07 -9.48
N LEU A 442 5.32 -5.00 -9.44
CA LEU A 442 4.27 -4.69 -10.42
C LEU A 442 4.92 -4.12 -11.69
N ARG A 443 4.85 -4.86 -12.80
CA ARG A 443 5.53 -4.49 -14.06
C ARG A 443 4.62 -3.81 -15.05
N ASP A 444 3.31 -3.99 -14.91
CA ASP A 444 2.28 -3.54 -15.85
C ASP A 444 1.62 -2.21 -15.47
N ARG A 445 2.05 -1.56 -14.37
CA ARG A 445 1.49 -0.31 -13.83
C ARG A 445 2.54 0.58 -13.17
N GLY A 446 2.15 1.76 -12.66
CA GLY A 446 3.04 2.74 -12.02
C GLY A 446 3.79 3.62 -13.03
N ARG A 447 3.50 3.52 -14.33
CA ARG A 447 4.02 4.39 -15.41
C ARG A 447 2.95 4.69 -16.43
N VAL A 448 3.07 5.85 -17.11
CA VAL A 448 2.26 6.20 -18.28
C VAL A 448 3.03 5.81 -19.52
N ALA A 449 2.74 4.62 -20.06
CA ALA A 449 3.34 4.11 -21.28
C ALA A 449 2.37 3.19 -22.03
N THR A 450 2.48 3.15 -23.34
CA THR A 450 1.70 2.26 -24.20
C THR A 450 1.87 0.79 -23.79
N GLY A 451 0.77 0.05 -23.72
CA GLY A 451 0.71 -1.35 -23.32
C GLY A 451 0.57 -1.58 -21.82
N LEU A 452 0.71 -0.56 -20.96
CA LEU A 452 0.51 -0.68 -19.53
C LEU A 452 -0.95 -0.48 -19.14
N ARG A 453 -1.29 -0.92 -17.91
CA ARG A 453 -2.62 -0.74 -17.33
C ARG A 453 -2.95 0.74 -17.17
N ALA A 454 -4.16 1.10 -17.50
CA ALA A 454 -4.67 2.45 -17.37
C ALA A 454 -5.12 2.74 -15.94
N ASP A 455 -4.15 2.72 -15.02
CA ASP A 455 -4.25 3.28 -13.68
C ASP A 455 -3.65 4.68 -13.74
N LEU A 456 -4.51 5.69 -13.75
CA LEU A 456 -4.11 7.08 -14.02
C LEU A 456 -4.76 8.05 -13.04
N VAL A 457 -4.08 9.18 -12.83
CA VAL A 457 -4.61 10.32 -12.10
C VAL A 457 -4.44 11.61 -12.94
N LEU A 458 -5.47 12.46 -12.97
CA LEU A 458 -5.47 13.77 -13.56
C LEU A 458 -5.47 14.82 -12.46
N LEU A 459 -4.44 15.67 -12.43
CA LEU A 459 -4.15 16.62 -11.37
C LEU A 459 -4.20 18.06 -11.86
N ASP A 460 -4.74 18.93 -11.05
CA ASP A 460 -4.66 20.38 -11.21
C ASP A 460 -3.46 20.89 -10.37
N PRO A 461 -2.31 21.20 -10.98
CA PRO A 461 -1.11 21.58 -10.25
C PRO A 461 -1.25 22.89 -9.48
N ALA A 462 -2.18 23.76 -9.87
CA ALA A 462 -2.42 25.02 -9.19
C ALA A 462 -3.28 24.84 -7.93
N ARG A 463 -4.13 23.79 -7.88
CA ARG A 463 -5.14 23.61 -6.82
C ARG A 463 -4.89 22.43 -5.91
N ILE A 464 -4.02 21.49 -6.29
CA ILE A 464 -3.79 20.28 -5.50
C ILE A 464 -3.32 20.62 -4.08
N ILE A 465 -4.09 20.15 -3.08
CA ILE A 465 -3.78 20.31 -1.66
C ILE A 465 -4.66 19.38 -0.81
N ASP A 466 -4.16 18.96 0.36
CA ASP A 466 -4.97 18.31 1.38
C ASP A 466 -5.92 19.30 2.08
N ARG A 467 -7.05 18.80 2.55
CA ARG A 467 -8.00 19.51 3.41
C ARG A 467 -8.23 18.80 4.74
N ALA A 468 -7.68 17.61 4.87
CA ALA A 468 -7.76 16.84 6.10
C ALA A 468 -6.92 17.50 7.20
N THR A 469 -7.50 17.62 8.39
CA THR A 469 -6.86 18.13 9.61
C THR A 469 -7.01 17.12 10.74
N PHE A 470 -6.35 17.35 11.87
CA PHE A 470 -6.49 16.47 13.04
C PHE A 470 -7.89 16.56 13.68
N GLU A 471 -8.65 17.63 13.42
CA GLU A 471 -10.04 17.84 13.85
C GLU A 471 -11.02 17.27 12.83
N ASN A 472 -10.68 17.31 11.53
CA ASN A 472 -11.49 16.77 10.44
C ASN A 472 -10.63 15.87 9.53
N PRO A 473 -10.27 14.66 10.02
CA PRO A 473 -9.25 13.82 9.36
C PRO A 473 -9.69 13.19 8.04
N ARG A 474 -10.99 13.26 7.69
CA ARG A 474 -11.54 12.65 6.48
C ARG A 474 -11.96 13.66 5.42
N ALA A 475 -11.65 14.95 5.60
CA ALA A 475 -11.92 15.97 4.59
C ALA A 475 -11.21 15.60 3.29
N LEU A 476 -11.97 15.59 2.19
CA LEU A 476 -11.46 15.23 0.88
C LEU A 476 -10.55 16.33 0.33
N PRO A 477 -9.48 15.96 -0.39
CA PRO A 477 -8.53 16.91 -0.96
C PRO A 477 -9.14 17.68 -2.14
N GLU A 478 -8.47 18.75 -2.54
CA GLU A 478 -8.74 19.47 -3.78
C GLU A 478 -7.71 19.15 -4.85
N GLY A 479 -8.06 19.40 -6.12
CA GLY A 479 -7.13 19.37 -7.25
C GLY A 479 -6.94 18.01 -7.91
N VAL A 480 -7.55 16.92 -7.42
CA VAL A 480 -7.66 15.66 -8.14
C VAL A 480 -8.88 15.68 -9.04
N ARG A 481 -8.68 15.82 -10.35
CA ARG A 481 -9.72 16.04 -11.36
C ARG A 481 -10.28 14.77 -11.97
N GLY A 482 -9.56 13.65 -11.84
CA GLY A 482 -10.01 12.35 -12.32
C GLY A 482 -9.07 11.24 -11.89
N VAL A 483 -9.63 10.06 -11.64
CA VAL A 483 -8.86 8.84 -11.35
C VAL A 483 -9.43 7.68 -12.16
N TRP A 484 -8.56 6.93 -12.80
CA TRP A 484 -8.90 5.71 -13.54
C TRP A 484 -8.18 4.53 -12.91
N VAL A 485 -8.93 3.46 -12.68
CA VAL A 485 -8.40 2.18 -12.23
C VAL A 485 -8.75 1.12 -13.26
N ASN A 486 -7.75 0.42 -13.76
CA ASN A 486 -7.92 -0.54 -14.85
C ASN A 486 -8.79 0.02 -16.00
N GLY A 487 -8.55 1.28 -16.36
CA GLY A 487 -9.22 2.01 -17.45
C GLY A 487 -10.61 2.57 -17.16
N ALA A 488 -11.24 2.17 -16.07
CA ALA A 488 -12.53 2.73 -15.68
C ALA A 488 -12.35 3.96 -14.77
N ARG A 489 -13.06 5.05 -15.07
CA ARG A 489 -13.04 6.26 -14.25
C ARG A 489 -13.78 6.02 -12.95
N VAL A 490 -13.05 6.09 -11.82
CA VAL A 490 -13.59 5.86 -10.46
C VAL A 490 -13.81 7.16 -9.67
N TRP A 491 -13.19 8.27 -10.11
CA TRP A 491 -13.33 9.61 -9.52
C TRP A 491 -13.46 10.65 -10.63
N ASP A 492 -14.41 11.55 -10.52
CA ASP A 492 -14.67 12.58 -11.53
C ASP A 492 -14.25 14.00 -11.12
N GLY A 493 -13.60 14.12 -9.96
CA GLY A 493 -13.20 15.40 -9.36
C GLY A 493 -14.14 15.87 -8.25
N ALA A 494 -15.26 15.17 -8.03
CA ALA A 494 -16.25 15.50 -7.02
C ALA A 494 -16.79 14.27 -6.27
N ALA A 495 -17.03 13.16 -6.98
CA ALA A 495 -17.64 11.96 -6.43
C ALA A 495 -16.97 10.67 -6.92
N VAL A 496 -17.10 9.61 -6.12
CA VAL A 496 -16.71 8.26 -6.51
C VAL A 496 -17.81 7.64 -7.35
N ALA A 497 -17.43 7.07 -8.50
CA ALA A 497 -18.33 6.34 -9.36
C ALA A 497 -18.86 5.04 -8.68
N ALA A 498 -20.00 4.55 -9.17
CA ALA A 498 -20.54 3.27 -8.68
C ALA A 498 -19.71 2.04 -9.11
N THR A 499 -18.92 2.17 -10.18
CA THR A 499 -18.06 1.09 -10.69
C THR A 499 -16.95 0.71 -9.71
N ARG A 500 -16.62 -0.58 -9.68
CA ARG A 500 -15.59 -1.16 -8.80
C ARG A 500 -14.60 -1.99 -9.63
N PRO A 501 -13.72 -1.34 -10.38
CA PRO A 501 -12.82 -2.01 -11.33
C PRO A 501 -11.56 -2.56 -10.66
N GLY A 502 -11.37 -2.34 -9.37
CA GLY A 502 -10.19 -2.79 -8.64
C GLY A 502 -10.03 -4.30 -8.66
N ARG A 503 -8.79 -4.75 -8.61
CA ARG A 503 -8.41 -6.16 -8.69
C ARG A 503 -7.54 -6.55 -7.50
N VAL A 504 -7.70 -7.77 -7.03
CA VAL A 504 -6.71 -8.43 -6.18
C VAL A 504 -5.52 -8.77 -7.07
N LEU A 505 -4.40 -8.11 -6.83
CA LEU A 505 -3.16 -8.39 -7.55
C LEU A 505 -2.45 -9.57 -6.89
N VAL A 506 -1.73 -10.33 -7.69
CA VAL A 506 -0.90 -11.44 -7.22
C VAL A 506 0.52 -11.26 -7.75
N PRO A 507 1.56 -11.74 -7.03
CA PRO A 507 2.93 -11.64 -7.49
C PRO A 507 3.11 -12.29 -8.86
N SER A 508 3.74 -11.58 -9.80
CA SER A 508 4.17 -12.21 -11.05
C SER A 508 5.31 -13.17 -10.77
N PRO A 509 5.38 -14.34 -11.42
CA PRO A 509 6.54 -15.22 -11.32
C PRO A 509 7.81 -14.41 -11.61
N ARG A 510 8.72 -14.31 -10.63
CA ARG A 510 10.04 -13.71 -10.89
C ARG A 510 10.84 -14.76 -11.64
N THR A 511 11.18 -14.49 -12.90
CA THR A 511 12.28 -15.21 -13.56
C THR A 511 13.53 -14.90 -12.74
N ARG A 512 14.11 -15.93 -12.11
CA ARG A 512 15.43 -15.78 -11.46
C ARG A 512 16.41 -15.27 -12.53
N PRO A 513 17.24 -14.27 -12.22
CA PRO A 513 18.29 -13.83 -13.11
C PRO A 513 19.30 -14.96 -13.35
#